data_25dc7dfc8c9ec6dfc7d93aa0f25bcaf9
#
_entry.id   25dc7dfc8c9ec6dfc7d93aa0f25bcaf9
#
_cell.length_a   1.000
_cell.length_b   1.000
_cell.length_c   1.000
_cell.angle_alpha   90.00
_cell.angle_beta   90.00
_cell.angle_gamma   90.00
#
_symmetry.space_group_name_H-M   'P 1'
#
loop_
_entity.id
_entity.type
_entity.pdbx_description
1 polymer ?
#
loop_
_entity_poly.entity_id
_entity_poly.type
_entity_poly.pdbx_seq_one_letter_code
_entity_poly.pdbx_strand_id
1 'polypeptide(L)'
;EILIGLVGSEMCIRDRSDNIMEEKQLNSEESLELITRMIRQTRSRVERNAAQPFLVMGYLTVAVSIAVWFALRATHNPIWHLLWFVIPIAGLFYNGIVRRANREKAVTTYIDRVVGYVWWVFGSAAVLCSLLSFFVRLDILFIILLLMGLATALTGLVTRFRLCVVSGMVSALLLAPVCLFIGGIDQCLIFAAVFAVMMVIPGHILDFKCRRLCSEN
;
A
#
# COMPACT_ATOMS: atom_id res chain seq x y z
N GLU A 1 26.10 48.18 -46.21
CA GLU A 1 26.32 46.72 -45.95
C GLU A 1 25.73 46.23 -44.61
N ILE A 2 25.54 47.08 -43.59
CA ILE A 2 24.99 46.69 -42.27
C ILE A 2 23.48 46.46 -42.30
N LEU A 3 22.73 47.12 -43.19
CA LEU A 3 21.27 47.01 -43.28
C LEU A 3 20.74 45.74 -43.90
N ILE A 4 21.56 45.03 -44.71
CA ILE A 4 21.17 43.77 -45.36
C ILE A 4 21.23 42.58 -44.37
N GLY A 5 22.11 42.64 -43.36
CA GLY A 5 22.21 41.62 -42.33
C GLY A 5 21.05 41.60 -41.34
N LEU A 6 20.43 42.77 -41.07
CA LEU A 6 19.31 42.87 -40.15
C LEU A 6 17.98 42.33 -40.74
N VAL A 7 17.77 42.54 -42.06
CA VAL A 7 16.58 42.03 -42.74
C VAL A 7 16.57 40.48 -42.80
N GLY A 8 17.74 39.88 -42.99
CA GLY A 8 17.86 38.42 -43.01
C GLY A 8 17.61 37.75 -41.64
N SER A 9 17.99 38.43 -40.52
CA SER A 9 17.77 37.92 -39.16
C SER A 9 16.30 38.00 -38.74
N GLU A 10 15.60 39.04 -39.16
CA GLU A 10 14.16 39.23 -38.89
C GLU A 10 13.31 38.16 -39.62
N MET A 11 13.70 37.81 -40.83
CA MET A 11 13.00 36.80 -41.62
C MET A 11 13.18 35.39 -41.05
N CYS A 12 14.38 35.07 -40.55
CA CYS A 12 14.63 33.77 -39.86
C CYS A 12 13.91 33.67 -38.51
N ILE A 13 13.67 34.77 -37.80
CA ILE A 13 12.91 34.78 -36.57
C ILE A 13 11.42 34.58 -36.82
N ARG A 14 10.91 35.14 -37.93
CA ARG A 14 9.51 35.01 -38.31
C ARG A 14 9.14 33.60 -38.77
N ASP A 15 9.97 32.96 -39.56
CA ASP A 15 9.77 31.55 -39.99
C ASP A 15 9.88 30.58 -38.79
N ARG A 16 10.68 30.92 -37.77
CA ARG A 16 10.78 30.12 -36.55
C ARG A 16 9.58 30.29 -35.64
N SER A 17 8.97 31.48 -35.59
CA SER A 17 7.75 31.73 -34.83
C SER A 17 6.53 31.04 -35.46
N ASP A 18 6.45 31.00 -36.80
CA ASP A 18 5.34 30.32 -37.50
C ASP A 18 5.44 28.78 -37.33
N ASN A 19 6.63 28.20 -37.31
CA ASN A 19 6.83 26.77 -37.02
C ASN A 19 6.62 26.41 -35.53
N ILE A 20 6.73 27.37 -34.59
CA ILE A 20 6.44 27.15 -33.17
C ILE A 20 4.95 27.35 -32.88
N MET A 21 4.23 28.10 -33.70
CA MET A 21 2.77 28.31 -33.57
C MET A 21 1.92 27.19 -34.17
N GLU A 22 2.51 26.24 -34.88
CA GLU A 22 1.87 24.95 -35.24
C GLU A 22 2.00 23.88 -34.15
N GLU A 23 2.47 24.21 -32.95
CA GLU A 23 2.12 23.44 -31.77
C GLU A 23 0.60 23.55 -31.62
N LYS A 24 -0.08 22.48 -32.07
CA LYS A 24 -1.50 22.26 -32.01
C LYS A 24 -2.05 22.82 -30.70
N GLN A 25 -2.64 24.02 -30.76
CA GLN A 25 -3.36 24.58 -29.62
C GLN A 25 -4.43 23.56 -29.28
N LEU A 26 -4.14 22.70 -28.30
CA LEU A 26 -5.12 21.79 -27.74
C LEU A 26 -6.34 22.61 -27.40
N ASN A 27 -7.46 22.30 -28.03
CA ASN A 27 -8.74 22.94 -27.74
C ASN A 27 -8.96 22.81 -26.23
N SER A 28 -9.56 23.79 -25.58
CA SER A 28 -9.78 23.77 -24.13
C SER A 28 -10.46 22.47 -23.65
N GLU A 29 -11.29 21.87 -24.49
CA GLU A 29 -11.93 20.57 -24.25
C GLU A 29 -10.91 19.41 -24.29
N GLU A 30 -10.01 19.36 -25.27
CA GLU A 30 -8.94 18.36 -25.38
C GLU A 30 -7.97 18.46 -24.21
N SER A 31 -7.66 19.67 -23.74
CA SER A 31 -6.81 19.92 -22.57
C SER A 31 -7.46 19.42 -21.29
N LEU A 32 -8.75 19.64 -21.10
CA LEU A 32 -9.53 19.14 -19.97
C LEU A 32 -9.64 17.60 -19.99
N GLU A 33 -9.84 17.02 -21.17
CA GLU A 33 -9.87 15.56 -21.32
C GLU A 33 -8.50 14.94 -20.99
N LEU A 34 -7.41 15.53 -21.46
CA LEU A 34 -6.05 15.08 -21.15
C LEU A 34 -5.77 15.14 -19.65
N ILE A 35 -6.12 16.25 -18.99
CA ILE A 35 -5.97 16.42 -17.53
C ILE A 35 -6.81 15.38 -16.79
N THR A 36 -8.05 15.18 -17.19
CA THR A 36 -8.95 14.20 -16.58
C THR A 36 -8.39 12.77 -16.72
N ARG A 37 -7.86 12.45 -17.89
CA ARG A 37 -7.21 11.16 -18.17
C ARG A 37 -5.96 10.97 -17.31
N MET A 38 -5.12 12.01 -17.18
CA MET A 38 -3.93 11.97 -16.30
C MET A 38 -4.30 11.77 -14.82
N ILE A 39 -5.35 12.45 -14.34
CA ILE A 39 -5.86 12.30 -12.98
C ILE A 39 -6.36 10.85 -12.76
N ARG A 40 -7.12 10.29 -13.68
CA ARG A 40 -7.59 8.89 -13.60
C ARG A 40 -6.43 7.90 -13.60
N GLN A 41 -5.45 8.07 -14.48
CA GLN A 41 -4.27 7.20 -14.53
C GLN A 41 -3.44 7.26 -13.25
N THR A 42 -3.25 8.46 -12.70
CA THR A 42 -2.52 8.64 -11.44
C THR A 42 -3.26 7.96 -10.29
N ARG A 43 -4.58 8.11 -10.21
CA ARG A 43 -5.41 7.49 -9.18
C ARG A 43 -5.39 5.96 -9.28
N SER A 44 -5.56 5.39 -10.46
CA SER A 44 -5.52 3.93 -10.67
C SER A 44 -4.14 3.35 -10.34
N ARG A 45 -3.06 4.09 -10.61
CA ARG A 45 -1.69 3.70 -10.25
C ARG A 45 -1.49 3.66 -8.73
N VAL A 46 -1.96 4.67 -8.00
CA VAL A 46 -1.91 4.73 -6.53
C VAL A 46 -2.70 3.59 -5.91
N GLU A 47 -3.92 3.34 -6.40
CA GLU A 47 -4.77 2.24 -5.93
C GLU A 47 -4.10 0.87 -6.18
N ARG A 48 -3.49 0.65 -7.33
CA ARG A 48 -2.77 -0.59 -7.67
C ARG A 48 -1.51 -0.79 -6.82
N ASN A 49 -0.74 0.25 -6.62
CA ASN A 49 0.47 0.18 -5.78
C ASN A 49 0.15 -0.12 -4.32
N ALA A 50 -1.03 0.29 -3.84
CA ALA A 50 -1.51 -0.03 -2.51
C ALA A 50 -2.03 -1.47 -2.40
N ALA A 51 -2.68 -2.02 -3.44
CA ALA A 51 -3.29 -3.36 -3.41
C ALA A 51 -2.27 -4.49 -3.28
N GLN A 52 -1.15 -4.42 -4.00
CA GLN A 52 -0.13 -5.48 -4.02
C GLN A 52 0.47 -5.78 -2.63
N PRO A 53 0.97 -4.79 -1.86
CA PRO A 53 1.51 -5.06 -0.53
C PRO A 53 0.45 -5.59 0.44
N PHE A 54 -0.82 -5.16 0.34
CA PHE A 54 -1.93 -5.70 1.14
C PHE A 54 -2.14 -7.19 0.90
N LEU A 55 -2.15 -7.62 -0.37
CA LEU A 55 -2.32 -9.02 -0.71
C LEU A 55 -1.13 -9.86 -0.28
N VAL A 56 0.09 -9.43 -0.61
CA VAL A 56 1.31 -10.18 -0.29
C VAL A 56 1.47 -10.35 1.22
N MET A 57 1.38 -9.25 1.98
CA MET A 57 1.52 -9.28 3.43
C MET A 57 0.34 -9.97 4.11
N GLY A 58 -0.89 -9.78 3.60
CA GLY A 58 -2.07 -10.45 4.10
C GLY A 58 -1.99 -11.97 3.98
N TYR A 59 -1.66 -12.49 2.80
CA TYR A 59 -1.49 -13.93 2.59
C TYR A 59 -0.33 -14.50 3.39
N LEU A 60 0.81 -13.80 3.45
CA LEU A 60 1.95 -14.22 4.25
C LEU A 60 1.57 -14.36 5.74
N THR A 61 0.87 -13.35 6.28
CA THR A 61 0.45 -13.36 7.69
C THR A 61 -0.53 -14.50 7.96
N VAL A 62 -1.50 -14.72 7.08
CA VAL A 62 -2.45 -15.85 7.21
C VAL A 62 -1.71 -17.20 7.16
N ALA A 63 -0.79 -17.38 6.22
CA ALA A 63 -0.01 -18.61 6.09
C ALA A 63 0.86 -18.87 7.32
N VAL A 64 1.57 -17.86 7.83
CA VAL A 64 2.38 -17.97 9.05
C VAL A 64 1.50 -18.27 10.25
N SER A 65 0.34 -17.63 10.39
CA SER A 65 -0.60 -17.87 11.51
C SER A 65 -1.08 -19.33 11.54
N ILE A 66 -1.45 -19.87 10.39
CA ILE A 66 -1.88 -21.28 10.26
C ILE A 66 -0.71 -22.22 10.54
N ALA A 67 0.50 -21.90 10.04
CA ALA A 67 1.69 -22.71 10.29
C ALA A 67 2.05 -22.75 11.79
N VAL A 68 2.00 -21.59 12.48
CA VAL A 68 2.23 -21.50 13.92
C VAL A 68 1.18 -22.30 14.70
N TRP A 69 -0.10 -22.15 14.33
CA TRP A 69 -1.18 -22.91 14.95
C TRP A 69 -0.96 -24.42 14.84
N PHE A 70 -0.63 -24.90 13.64
CA PHE A 70 -0.41 -26.33 13.39
C PHE A 70 0.82 -26.84 14.16
N ALA A 71 1.92 -26.08 14.14
CA ALA A 71 3.15 -26.44 14.84
C ALA A 71 2.97 -26.48 16.37
N LEU A 72 2.26 -25.49 16.94
CA LEU A 72 1.96 -25.47 18.38
C LEU A 72 1.03 -26.61 18.78
N ARG A 73 0.05 -26.96 17.94
CA ARG A 73 -0.87 -28.06 18.22
C ARG A 73 -0.18 -29.44 18.16
N ALA A 74 0.79 -29.60 17.25
CA ALA A 74 1.53 -30.85 17.08
C ALA A 74 2.63 -31.05 18.14
N THR A 75 3.34 -29.97 18.51
CA THR A 75 4.57 -30.10 19.32
C THR A 75 4.44 -29.53 20.72
N HIS A 76 3.46 -28.68 21.00
CA HIS A 76 3.27 -27.91 22.23
C HIS A 76 4.51 -27.09 22.66
N ASN A 77 5.44 -26.82 21.74
CA ASN A 77 6.69 -26.13 22.02
C ASN A 77 6.54 -24.62 21.68
N PRO A 78 6.73 -23.71 22.65
CA PRO A 78 6.56 -22.26 22.45
C PRO A 78 7.57 -21.65 21.47
N ILE A 79 8.64 -22.36 21.08
CA ILE A 79 9.65 -21.88 20.13
C ILE A 79 9.05 -21.51 18.77
N TRP A 80 7.91 -22.11 18.41
CA TRP A 80 7.22 -21.82 17.16
C TRP A 80 6.68 -20.39 17.08
N HIS A 81 6.54 -19.69 18.20
CA HIS A 81 6.21 -18.26 18.19
C HIS A 81 7.29 -17.40 17.51
N LEU A 82 8.53 -17.88 17.37
CA LEU A 82 9.56 -17.17 16.61
C LEU A 82 9.24 -17.05 15.13
N LEU A 83 8.37 -17.92 14.59
CA LEU A 83 7.91 -17.81 13.19
C LEU A 83 7.24 -16.47 12.88
N TRP A 84 6.65 -15.80 13.88
CA TRP A 84 6.05 -14.48 13.68
C TRP A 84 7.04 -13.42 13.19
N PHE A 85 8.34 -13.55 13.51
CA PHE A 85 9.38 -12.64 13.03
C PHE A 85 9.66 -12.76 11.52
N VAL A 86 9.20 -13.83 10.87
CA VAL A 86 9.29 -13.96 9.41
C VAL A 86 8.48 -12.85 8.70
N ILE A 87 7.36 -12.40 9.29
CA ILE A 87 6.49 -11.37 8.70
C ILE A 87 7.22 -10.03 8.56
N PRO A 88 7.78 -9.41 9.61
CA PRO A 88 8.51 -8.14 9.48
C PRO A 88 9.77 -8.29 8.61
N ILE A 89 10.48 -9.40 8.67
CA ILE A 89 11.64 -9.67 7.83
C ILE A 89 11.22 -9.70 6.35
N ALA A 90 10.18 -10.45 6.01
CA ALA A 90 9.64 -10.50 4.64
C ALA A 90 9.15 -9.12 4.17
N GLY A 91 8.55 -8.33 5.07
CA GLY A 91 8.14 -6.96 4.79
C GLY A 91 9.31 -6.05 4.42
N LEU A 92 10.43 -6.15 5.12
CA LEU A 92 11.66 -5.40 4.81
C LEU A 92 12.23 -5.81 3.45
N PHE A 93 12.31 -7.13 3.16
CA PHE A 93 12.76 -7.65 1.87
C PHE A 93 11.86 -7.19 0.72
N TYR A 94 10.53 -7.31 0.88
CA TYR A 94 9.56 -6.86 -0.10
C TYR A 94 9.72 -5.37 -0.41
N ASN A 95 9.80 -4.51 0.62
CA ASN A 95 10.05 -3.08 0.43
C ASN A 95 11.38 -2.81 -0.29
N GLY A 96 12.44 -3.56 0.03
CA GLY A 96 13.74 -3.45 -0.62
C GLY A 96 13.68 -3.79 -2.11
N ILE A 97 13.00 -4.89 -2.47
CA ILE A 97 12.82 -5.35 -3.86
C ILE A 97 11.96 -4.35 -4.64
N VAL A 98 10.81 -3.96 -4.09
CA VAL A 98 9.89 -3.03 -4.75
C VAL A 98 10.54 -1.66 -4.96
N ARG A 99 11.29 -1.15 -3.97
CA ARG A 99 12.04 0.10 -4.14
C ARG A 99 13.10 0.01 -5.22
N ARG A 100 13.81 -1.12 -5.36
CA ARG A 100 14.79 -1.32 -6.43
C ARG A 100 14.12 -1.40 -7.79
N ALA A 101 13.04 -2.18 -7.93
CA ALA A 101 12.33 -2.34 -9.19
C ALA A 101 11.63 -1.05 -9.67
N ASN A 102 11.16 -0.21 -8.74
CA ASN A 102 10.47 1.04 -9.06
C ASN A 102 11.42 2.24 -9.23
N ARG A 103 12.69 2.12 -8.84
CA ARG A 103 13.67 3.21 -8.94
C ARG A 103 13.89 3.66 -10.39
N GLU A 104 13.70 2.77 -11.35
CA GLU A 104 13.85 3.04 -12.79
C GLU A 104 12.53 3.42 -13.49
N LYS A 105 11.37 3.18 -12.89
CA LYS A 105 10.08 3.22 -13.61
C LYS A 105 9.00 4.13 -13.05
N ALA A 106 9.12 4.69 -11.84
CA ALA A 106 8.02 5.45 -11.26
C ALA A 106 8.46 6.61 -10.38
N VAL A 107 7.89 7.78 -10.67
CA VAL A 107 7.85 8.91 -9.74
C VAL A 107 7.02 8.47 -8.53
N THR A 108 7.65 8.38 -7.35
CA THR A 108 6.94 8.10 -6.09
C THR A 108 6.04 9.27 -5.76
N THR A 109 4.75 9.02 -5.65
CA THR A 109 3.79 10.07 -5.25
C THR A 109 3.95 10.41 -3.77
N TYR A 110 3.51 11.62 -3.39
CA TYR A 110 3.47 12.03 -1.98
C TYR A 110 2.66 11.03 -1.13
N ILE A 111 1.55 10.52 -1.67
CA ILE A 111 0.68 9.52 -1.02
C ILE A 111 1.45 8.23 -0.72
N ASP A 112 2.22 7.69 -1.68
CA ASP A 112 3.03 6.48 -1.47
C ASP A 112 4.04 6.64 -0.34
N ARG A 113 4.60 7.85 -0.22
CA ARG A 113 5.55 8.18 0.86
C ARG A 113 4.87 8.22 2.22
N VAL A 114 3.70 8.88 2.31
CA VAL A 114 2.92 8.95 3.56
C VAL A 114 2.47 7.57 4.01
N VAL A 115 1.92 6.76 3.10
CA VAL A 115 1.56 5.36 3.38
C VAL A 115 2.79 4.57 3.87
N GLY A 116 3.94 4.75 3.23
CA GLY A 116 5.19 4.14 3.68
C GLY A 116 5.56 4.51 5.12
N TYR A 117 5.40 5.78 5.51
CA TYR A 117 5.67 6.21 6.90
C TYR A 117 4.68 5.62 7.90
N VAL A 118 3.40 5.53 7.56
CA VAL A 118 2.40 4.86 8.40
C VAL A 118 2.82 3.42 8.69
N TRP A 119 3.18 2.66 7.66
CA TRP A 119 3.62 1.26 7.82
C TRP A 119 4.93 1.12 8.58
N TRP A 120 5.85 2.08 8.43
CA TRP A 120 7.09 2.12 9.22
C TRP A 120 6.82 2.34 10.71
N VAL A 121 5.97 3.31 11.06
CA VAL A 121 5.64 3.63 12.46
C VAL A 121 4.90 2.48 13.12
N PHE A 122 3.82 2.01 12.52
CA PHE A 122 3.04 0.92 13.11
C PHE A 122 3.78 -0.42 13.10
N GLY A 123 4.57 -0.69 12.06
CA GLY A 123 5.41 -1.89 11.97
C GLY A 123 6.50 -1.90 13.03
N SER A 124 7.20 -0.78 13.27
CA SER A 124 8.20 -0.68 14.34
C SER A 124 7.59 -0.83 15.73
N ALA A 125 6.41 -0.25 15.95
CA ALA A 125 5.67 -0.41 17.21
C ALA A 125 5.27 -1.89 17.43
N ALA A 126 4.79 -2.58 16.40
CA ALA A 126 4.44 -3.99 16.48
C ALA A 126 5.67 -4.89 16.80
N VAL A 127 6.82 -4.62 16.17
CA VAL A 127 8.08 -5.34 16.49
C VAL A 127 8.51 -5.07 17.93
N LEU A 128 8.46 -3.82 18.38
CA LEU A 128 8.78 -3.45 19.76
C LEU A 128 7.87 -4.17 20.76
N CYS A 129 6.56 -4.16 20.55
CA CYS A 129 5.60 -4.86 21.40
C CYS A 129 5.85 -6.39 21.38
N SER A 130 6.23 -6.96 20.23
CA SER A 130 6.56 -8.37 20.11
C SER A 130 7.81 -8.73 20.92
N LEU A 131 8.83 -7.87 20.92
CA LEU A 131 10.02 -8.07 21.76
C LEU A 131 9.70 -7.91 23.25
N LEU A 132 8.90 -6.92 23.63
CA LEU A 132 8.48 -6.71 25.01
C LEU A 132 7.65 -7.88 25.56
N SER A 133 6.91 -8.60 24.71
CA SER A 133 6.11 -9.74 25.14
C SER A 133 6.93 -10.91 25.72
N PHE A 134 8.24 -10.97 25.45
CA PHE A 134 9.15 -11.93 26.09
C PHE A 134 9.45 -11.59 27.55
N PHE A 135 9.33 -10.32 27.93
CA PHE A 135 9.64 -9.85 29.29
C PHE A 135 8.37 -9.59 30.11
N VAL A 136 7.30 -9.19 29.46
CA VAL A 136 6.02 -8.86 30.08
C VAL A 136 4.93 -9.71 29.46
N ARG A 137 4.01 -10.22 30.26
CA ARG A 137 2.83 -10.97 29.77
C ARG A 137 1.89 -10.00 29.08
N LEU A 138 2.01 -9.90 27.76
CA LEU A 138 1.14 -9.09 26.88
C LEU A 138 0.34 -10.00 25.97
N ASP A 139 -0.92 -9.67 25.76
CA ASP A 139 -1.76 -10.31 24.74
C ASP A 139 -1.34 -9.77 23.34
N ILE A 140 -0.19 -10.25 22.88
CA ILE A 140 0.51 -9.69 21.71
C ILE A 140 -0.35 -9.76 20.44
N LEU A 141 -1.15 -10.82 20.25
CA LEU A 141 -1.99 -10.97 19.08
C LEU A 141 -3.08 -9.89 19.02
N PHE A 142 -3.68 -9.56 20.17
CA PHE A 142 -4.60 -8.44 20.28
C PHE A 142 -3.93 -7.10 19.93
N ILE A 143 -2.76 -6.83 20.51
CA ILE A 143 -2.02 -5.58 20.27
C ILE A 143 -1.65 -5.43 18.79
N ILE A 144 -1.16 -6.50 18.16
CA ILE A 144 -0.82 -6.47 16.74
C ILE A 144 -2.06 -6.24 15.87
N LEU A 145 -3.19 -6.91 16.16
CA LEU A 145 -4.43 -6.69 15.41
C LEU A 145 -4.91 -5.24 15.55
N LEU A 146 -4.84 -4.67 16.74
CA LEU A 146 -5.21 -3.29 16.98
C LEU A 146 -4.32 -2.33 16.17
N LEU A 147 -2.99 -2.47 16.27
CA LEU A 147 -2.04 -1.63 15.56
C LEU A 147 -2.20 -1.75 14.03
N MET A 148 -2.29 -2.96 13.51
CA MET A 148 -2.41 -3.20 12.07
C MET A 148 -3.77 -2.76 11.53
N GLY A 149 -4.84 -2.91 12.31
CA GLY A 149 -6.16 -2.40 11.97
C GLY A 149 -6.18 -0.88 11.86
N LEU A 150 -5.56 -0.17 12.81
CA LEU A 150 -5.40 1.29 12.76
C LEU A 150 -4.52 1.73 11.57
N ALA A 151 -3.41 1.03 11.31
CA ALA A 151 -2.56 1.33 10.15
C ALA A 151 -3.32 1.16 8.83
N THR A 152 -4.14 0.11 8.73
CA THR A 152 -5.00 -0.15 7.56
C THR A 152 -6.06 0.95 7.40
N ALA A 153 -6.72 1.35 8.49
CA ALA A 153 -7.69 2.44 8.48
C ALA A 153 -7.06 3.77 8.05
N LEU A 154 -5.89 4.13 8.59
CA LEU A 154 -5.14 5.32 8.20
C LEU A 154 -4.72 5.27 6.72
N THR A 155 -4.24 4.12 6.25
CA THR A 155 -3.93 3.92 4.83
C THR A 155 -5.17 4.16 3.97
N GLY A 156 -6.32 3.64 4.38
CA GLY A 156 -7.60 3.86 3.70
C GLY A 156 -8.03 5.34 3.67
N LEU A 157 -7.81 6.09 4.74
CA LEU A 157 -8.08 7.54 4.80
C LEU A 157 -7.17 8.32 3.84
N VAL A 158 -5.86 8.03 3.84
CA VAL A 158 -4.88 8.69 2.98
C VAL A 158 -5.15 8.40 1.50
N THR A 159 -5.47 7.16 1.16
CA THR A 159 -5.77 6.73 -0.22
C THR A 159 -7.22 7.02 -0.64
N ARG A 160 -8.06 7.53 0.29
CA ARG A 160 -9.51 7.74 0.10
C ARG A 160 -10.27 6.48 -0.30
N PHE A 161 -9.81 5.34 0.15
CA PHE A 161 -10.44 4.05 -0.13
C PHE A 161 -11.29 3.60 1.08
N ARG A 162 -12.60 3.86 1.01
CA ARG A 162 -13.54 3.64 2.12
C ARG A 162 -13.56 2.22 2.67
N LEU A 163 -13.35 1.21 1.80
CA LEU A 163 -13.37 -0.19 2.24
C LEU A 163 -12.21 -0.50 3.20
N CYS A 164 -10.99 0.00 2.93
CA CYS A 164 -9.85 -0.15 3.85
C CYS A 164 -10.09 0.57 5.18
N VAL A 165 -10.78 1.73 5.16
CA VAL A 165 -11.14 2.44 6.40
C VAL A 165 -12.08 1.58 7.23
N VAL A 166 -13.16 1.08 6.63
CA VAL A 166 -14.17 0.28 7.33
C VAL A 166 -13.57 -1.04 7.82
N SER A 167 -12.86 -1.79 6.96
CA SER A 167 -12.25 -3.07 7.35
C SER A 167 -11.21 -2.90 8.46
N GLY A 168 -10.37 -1.85 8.38
CA GLY A 168 -9.38 -1.54 9.42
C GLY A 168 -10.03 -1.17 10.76
N MET A 169 -11.04 -0.30 10.75
CA MET A 169 -11.76 0.10 11.96
C MET A 169 -12.54 -1.05 12.59
N VAL A 170 -13.26 -1.84 11.79
CA VAL A 170 -13.97 -3.03 12.26
C VAL A 170 -13.00 -4.03 12.87
N SER A 171 -11.87 -4.28 12.20
CA SER A 171 -10.86 -5.20 12.71
C SER A 171 -10.21 -4.71 14.01
N ALA A 172 -9.89 -3.42 14.11
CA ALA A 172 -9.25 -2.86 15.31
C ALA A 172 -10.22 -2.79 16.51
N LEU A 173 -11.45 -2.35 16.30
CA LEU A 173 -12.37 -2.02 17.39
C LEU A 173 -13.31 -3.18 17.78
N LEU A 174 -13.70 -4.02 16.82
CA LEU A 174 -14.65 -5.09 17.06
C LEU A 174 -13.99 -6.47 17.07
N LEU A 175 -13.12 -6.77 16.11
CA LEU A 175 -12.56 -8.11 15.97
C LEU A 175 -11.30 -8.33 16.82
N ALA A 176 -10.45 -7.33 17.01
CA ALA A 176 -9.26 -7.48 17.84
C ALA A 176 -9.59 -7.83 19.29
N PRO A 177 -10.60 -7.21 19.97
CA PRO A 177 -10.97 -7.58 21.33
C PRO A 177 -11.45 -9.03 21.47
N VAL A 178 -11.95 -9.66 20.40
CA VAL A 178 -12.36 -11.08 20.42
C VAL A 178 -11.17 -11.98 20.79
N CYS A 179 -9.96 -11.59 20.41
CA CYS A 179 -8.76 -12.33 20.78
C CYS A 179 -8.51 -12.40 22.29
N LEU A 180 -9.03 -11.45 23.08
CA LEU A 180 -8.91 -11.45 24.54
C LEU A 180 -9.82 -12.48 25.21
N PHE A 181 -10.96 -12.81 24.57
CA PHE A 181 -11.93 -13.77 25.09
C PHE A 181 -11.60 -15.21 24.72
N ILE A 182 -10.82 -15.42 23.66
CA ILE A 182 -10.45 -16.74 23.19
C ILE A 182 -8.94 -16.91 23.43
N GLY A 183 -8.61 -17.55 24.54
CA GLY A 183 -7.22 -17.83 24.91
C GLY A 183 -6.69 -19.11 24.27
N GLY A 184 -5.36 -19.32 24.38
CA GLY A 184 -4.72 -20.55 23.94
C GLY A 184 -4.30 -20.57 22.46
N ILE A 185 -4.08 -21.78 21.94
CA ILE A 185 -3.54 -21.99 20.59
C ILE A 185 -4.51 -21.52 19.51
N ASP A 186 -5.81 -21.61 19.75
CA ASP A 186 -6.86 -21.26 18.78
C ASP A 186 -6.93 -19.75 18.49
N GLN A 187 -6.35 -18.91 19.35
CA GLN A 187 -6.17 -17.48 19.11
C GLN A 187 -5.43 -17.18 17.80
N CYS A 188 -4.52 -18.07 17.37
CA CYS A 188 -3.80 -17.94 16.09
C CYS A 188 -4.74 -18.06 14.87
N LEU A 189 -5.81 -18.89 14.96
CA LEU A 189 -6.80 -19.01 13.88
C LEU A 189 -7.68 -17.76 13.76
N ILE A 190 -8.07 -17.21 14.90
CA ILE A 190 -8.84 -15.95 14.92
C ILE A 190 -8.00 -14.83 14.33
N PHE A 191 -6.74 -14.75 14.73
CA PHE A 191 -5.79 -13.80 14.18
C PHE A 191 -5.71 -13.93 12.65
N ALA A 192 -5.57 -15.16 12.12
CA ALA A 192 -5.55 -15.42 10.68
C ALA A 192 -6.84 -14.95 9.99
N ALA A 193 -8.01 -15.26 10.57
CA ALA A 193 -9.31 -14.86 10.03
C ALA A 193 -9.49 -13.35 10.00
N VAL A 194 -9.13 -12.66 11.08
CA VAL A 194 -9.20 -11.20 11.16
C VAL A 194 -8.26 -10.53 10.15
N PHE A 195 -7.03 -11.04 10.00
CA PHE A 195 -6.10 -10.54 8.99
C PHE A 195 -6.60 -10.75 7.56
N ALA A 196 -7.24 -11.90 7.29
CA ALA A 196 -7.87 -12.15 6.00
C ALA A 196 -8.96 -11.12 5.68
N VAL A 197 -9.84 -10.83 6.64
CA VAL A 197 -10.90 -9.81 6.49
C VAL A 197 -10.31 -8.42 6.33
N MET A 198 -9.28 -8.09 7.09
CA MET A 198 -8.68 -6.76 7.14
C MET A 198 -7.85 -6.43 5.90
N MET A 199 -7.08 -7.38 5.38
CA MET A 199 -6.10 -7.13 4.30
C MET A 199 -6.42 -7.86 3.00
N VAL A 200 -6.79 -9.15 3.06
CA VAL A 200 -6.97 -9.95 1.84
C VAL A 200 -8.23 -9.52 1.09
N ILE A 201 -9.35 -9.35 1.79
CA ILE A 201 -10.61 -8.94 1.17
C ILE A 201 -10.48 -7.55 0.52
N PRO A 202 -10.08 -6.47 1.23
CA PRO A 202 -9.96 -5.17 0.59
C PRO A 202 -8.86 -5.14 -0.48
N GLY A 203 -7.78 -5.91 -0.32
CA GLY A 203 -6.74 -6.05 -1.33
C GLY A 203 -7.26 -6.62 -2.65
N HIS A 204 -8.07 -7.69 -2.61
CA HIS A 204 -8.69 -8.26 -3.81
C HIS A 204 -9.70 -7.32 -4.46
N ILE A 205 -10.54 -6.66 -3.67
CA ILE A 205 -11.54 -5.72 -4.21
C ILE A 205 -10.83 -4.53 -4.89
N LEU A 206 -9.72 -4.08 -4.31
CA LEU A 206 -8.91 -3.00 -4.87
C LEU A 206 -8.25 -3.43 -6.18
N ASP A 207 -7.65 -4.62 -6.24
CA ASP A 207 -7.03 -5.15 -7.46
C ASP A 207 -8.07 -5.36 -8.57
N PHE A 208 -9.23 -5.91 -8.24
CA PHE A 208 -10.32 -6.10 -9.19
C PHE A 208 -10.85 -4.79 -9.78
N LYS A 209 -11.01 -3.76 -8.93
CA LYS A 209 -11.44 -2.42 -9.35
C LYS A 209 -10.42 -1.78 -10.29
N CYS A 210 -9.12 -1.92 -9.98
CA CYS A 210 -8.03 -1.42 -10.82
C CYS A 210 -8.03 -2.10 -12.20
N ARG A 211 -8.24 -3.42 -12.25
CA ARG A 211 -8.27 -4.18 -13.52
C ARG A 211 -9.42 -3.75 -14.41
N ARG A 212 -10.61 -3.52 -13.85
CA ARG A 212 -11.78 -3.02 -14.62
C ARG A 212 -11.49 -1.65 -15.24
N LEU A 213 -10.93 -0.71 -14.49
CA LEU A 213 -10.58 0.62 -14.99
C LEU A 213 -9.50 0.58 -16.09
N CYS A 214 -8.65 -0.45 -16.12
CA CYS A 214 -7.66 -0.64 -17.18
C CYS A 214 -8.24 -1.34 -18.43
N SER A 215 -9.37 -2.03 -18.33
CA SER A 215 -9.98 -2.74 -19.46
C SER A 215 -10.98 -1.87 -20.24
N GLU A 216 -11.44 -0.76 -19.66
CA GLU A 216 -12.38 0.20 -20.28
C GLU A 216 -11.66 1.34 -21.05
N ASN A 217 -10.32 1.31 -21.11
CA ASN A 217 -9.47 2.22 -21.91
C ASN A 217 -8.70 1.44 -22.99
#